data_8cca116df6887ec16bdc14c96b3afbc1
#
_entry.id   8cca116df6887ec16bdc14c96b3afbc1
#
_cell.length_a   1.000
_cell.length_b   1.000
_cell.length_c   1.000
_cell.angle_alpha   90.00
_cell.angle_beta   90.00
_cell.angle_gamma   90.00
#
_symmetry.space_group_name_H-M   'P 1'
#
loop_
_entity.id
_entity.type
_entity.pdbx_description
1 polymer ?
#
loop_
_entity_poly.entity_id
_entity_poly.type
_entity_poly.pdbx_seq_one_letter_code
_entity_poly.pdbx_strand_id
1 'polypeptide(L)'
;MYAAVSAYWAAGGTAGLDTVGGELARSARARDPGMVAVLWLTVGLKLLAALLGLALVRPSWRMPRRLLLPLSWVAAVVLTAYGGLLVGGQALVKAGAVEASSDMDWTAFDWHLFLWDPWFLIWGLLLCLAAHRGKLPRSTRP
;
A
#
# COMPACT_ATOMS: atom_id res chain seq x y z
N MET A 1 8.61 -6.46 -4.28
CA MET A 1 8.48 -5.79 -5.59
C MET A 1 7.93 -4.37 -5.46
N TYR A 2 6.77 -4.16 -4.83
CA TYR A 2 6.08 -2.84 -4.76
C TYR A 2 6.88 -1.73 -4.03
N ALA A 3 7.60 -2.05 -2.96
CA ALA A 3 8.52 -1.11 -2.30
C ALA A 3 9.72 -0.74 -3.19
N ALA A 4 10.17 -1.66 -4.07
CA ALA A 4 11.30 -1.41 -4.97
C ALA A 4 11.00 -0.33 -6.01
N VAL A 5 9.75 -0.26 -6.51
CA VAL A 5 9.32 0.79 -7.43
C VAL A 5 9.40 2.16 -6.75
N SER A 6 8.88 2.28 -5.52
CA SER A 6 8.95 3.54 -4.76
C SER A 6 10.40 3.91 -4.43
N ALA A 7 11.26 2.93 -4.10
CA ALA A 7 12.69 3.15 -3.87
C ALA A 7 13.41 3.60 -5.16
N TYR A 8 13.07 3.03 -6.30
CA TYR A 8 13.60 3.41 -7.61
C TYR A 8 13.28 4.89 -7.92
N TRP A 9 12.03 5.32 -7.69
CA TRP A 9 11.64 6.73 -7.87
C TRP A 9 12.31 7.65 -6.85
N ALA A 10 12.39 7.25 -5.58
CA ALA A 10 13.09 8.00 -4.54
C ALA A 10 14.59 8.20 -4.85
N ALA A 11 15.21 7.20 -5.49
CA ALA A 11 16.61 7.28 -5.94
C ALA A 11 16.80 8.11 -7.22
N GLY A 12 15.70 8.58 -7.85
CA GLY A 12 15.74 9.44 -9.05
C GLY A 12 15.39 8.73 -10.35
N GLY A 13 14.93 7.49 -10.29
CA GLY A 13 14.39 6.79 -11.44
C GLY A 13 13.08 7.43 -11.93
N THR A 14 12.84 7.47 -13.23
CA THR A 14 11.67 8.14 -13.82
C THR A 14 10.75 7.20 -14.59
N ALA A 15 11.16 5.96 -14.83
CA ALA A 15 10.33 5.01 -15.56
C ALA A 15 9.03 4.71 -14.78
N GLY A 16 7.91 4.77 -15.48
CA GLY A 16 6.59 4.53 -14.90
C GLY A 16 6.00 5.68 -14.08
N LEU A 17 6.67 6.82 -13.92
CA LEU A 17 6.11 7.98 -13.22
C LEU A 17 4.85 8.53 -13.92
N ASP A 18 4.70 8.35 -15.23
CA ASP A 18 3.50 8.76 -15.96
C ASP A 18 2.25 8.00 -15.52
N THR A 19 2.41 6.78 -14.99
CA THR A 19 1.30 5.97 -14.48
C THR A 19 0.80 6.48 -13.12
N VAL A 20 1.58 7.28 -12.41
CA VAL A 20 1.17 7.92 -11.15
C VAL A 20 0.49 9.26 -11.43
N GLY A 21 0.91 9.94 -12.51
CA GLY A 21 0.31 11.16 -13.03
C GLY A 21 0.40 12.40 -12.13
N GLY A 22 -0.16 13.47 -12.65
CA GLY A 22 -0.42 14.70 -11.91
C GLY A 22 0.80 15.37 -11.27
N GLU A 23 0.56 16.01 -10.13
CA GLU A 23 1.56 16.73 -9.35
C GLU A 23 2.64 15.82 -8.77
N LEU A 24 2.25 14.59 -8.37
CA LEU A 24 3.18 13.59 -7.84
C LEU A 24 4.29 13.26 -8.83
N ALA A 25 3.94 13.00 -10.09
CA ALA A 25 4.91 12.71 -11.14
C ALA A 25 5.81 13.92 -11.44
N ARG A 26 5.24 15.13 -11.46
CA ARG A 26 6.00 16.37 -11.69
C ARG A 26 7.01 16.63 -10.57
N SER A 27 6.57 16.59 -9.32
CA SER A 27 7.42 16.83 -8.14
C SER A 27 8.49 15.75 -7.99
N ALA A 28 8.18 14.48 -8.31
CA ALA A 28 9.17 13.41 -8.31
C ALA A 28 10.24 13.60 -9.39
N ARG A 29 9.87 14.05 -10.60
CA ARG A 29 10.82 14.38 -11.66
C ARG A 29 11.67 15.62 -11.34
N ALA A 30 11.06 16.64 -10.74
CA ALA A 30 11.76 17.83 -10.27
C ALA A 30 12.68 17.56 -9.08
N ARG A 31 12.63 16.32 -8.50
CA ARG A 31 13.35 15.93 -7.29
C ARG A 31 13.08 16.87 -6.12
N ASP A 32 11.83 17.30 -5.99
CA ASP A 32 11.43 18.11 -4.85
C ASP A 32 11.79 17.40 -3.54
N PRO A 33 12.50 18.07 -2.60
CA PRO A 33 12.95 17.40 -1.37
C PRO A 33 11.82 16.84 -0.53
N GLY A 34 10.66 17.51 -0.50
CA GLY A 34 9.47 17.03 0.20
C GLY A 34 8.94 15.74 -0.44
N MET A 35 8.85 15.72 -1.78
CA MET A 35 8.42 14.53 -2.51
C MET A 35 9.39 13.36 -2.34
N VAL A 36 10.69 13.60 -2.39
CA VAL A 36 11.71 12.56 -2.15
C VAL A 36 11.55 11.98 -0.73
N ALA A 37 11.32 12.82 0.28
CA ALA A 37 11.07 12.38 1.64
C ALA A 37 9.78 11.52 1.74
N VAL A 38 8.70 11.92 1.09
CA VAL A 38 7.44 11.15 1.02
C VAL A 38 7.65 9.80 0.35
N LEU A 39 8.43 9.73 -0.73
CA LEU A 39 8.74 8.46 -1.40
C LEU A 39 9.52 7.53 -0.48
N TRP A 40 10.56 8.02 0.23
CA TRP A 40 11.31 7.21 1.19
C TRP A 40 10.45 6.76 2.38
N LEU A 41 9.58 7.63 2.90
CA LEU A 41 8.62 7.25 3.94
C LEU A 41 7.70 6.13 3.44
N THR A 42 7.20 6.24 2.21
CA THR A 42 6.35 5.22 1.57
C THR A 42 7.10 3.88 1.43
N VAL A 43 8.39 3.90 1.06
CA VAL A 43 9.23 2.70 1.04
C VAL A 43 9.29 2.07 2.43
N GLY A 44 9.58 2.88 3.46
CA GLY A 44 9.66 2.41 4.85
C GLY A 44 8.37 1.75 5.32
N LEU A 45 7.22 2.38 5.06
CA LEU A 45 5.90 1.85 5.42
C LEU A 45 5.58 0.54 4.69
N LYS A 46 5.90 0.45 3.39
CA LYS A 46 5.72 -0.79 2.60
C LYS A 46 6.60 -1.92 3.12
N LEU A 47 7.86 -1.63 3.46
CA LEU A 47 8.75 -2.63 4.05
C LEU A 47 8.27 -3.07 5.43
N LEU A 48 7.82 -2.14 6.28
CA LEU A 48 7.27 -2.46 7.59
C LEU A 48 6.07 -3.39 7.48
N ALA A 49 5.12 -3.10 6.60
CA ALA A 49 3.96 -3.95 6.36
C ALA A 49 4.36 -5.35 5.85
N ALA A 50 5.36 -5.43 4.97
CA ALA A 50 5.89 -6.70 4.48
C ALA A 50 6.56 -7.51 5.61
N LEU A 51 7.33 -6.84 6.47
CA LEU A 51 7.99 -7.46 7.62
C LEU A 51 6.97 -7.97 8.65
N LEU A 52 5.92 -7.20 8.94
CA LEU A 52 4.82 -7.64 9.81
C LEU A 52 4.14 -8.91 9.26
N GLY A 53 3.80 -8.90 7.97
CA GLY A 53 3.22 -10.08 7.31
C GLY A 53 4.14 -11.30 7.39
N LEU A 54 5.44 -11.10 7.13
CA LEU A 54 6.43 -12.17 7.21
C LEU A 54 6.60 -12.71 8.64
N ALA A 55 6.61 -11.81 9.65
CA ALA A 55 6.73 -12.17 11.06
C ALA A 55 5.51 -12.98 11.54
N LEU A 56 4.32 -12.75 10.99
CA LEU A 56 3.12 -13.53 11.32
C LEU A 56 3.20 -14.99 10.84
N VAL A 57 3.85 -15.22 9.69
CA VAL A 57 3.90 -16.57 9.08
C VAL A 57 5.17 -17.34 9.43
N ARG A 58 6.26 -16.67 9.85
CA ARG A 58 7.53 -17.31 10.21
C ARG A 58 7.66 -17.53 11.71
N PRO A 59 7.69 -18.82 12.19
CA PRO A 59 7.83 -19.12 13.62
C PRO A 59 9.15 -18.70 14.26
N SER A 60 10.20 -18.55 13.44
CA SER A 60 11.56 -18.21 13.88
C SER A 60 11.75 -16.74 14.30
N TRP A 61 10.78 -15.89 13.99
CA TRP A 61 10.85 -14.49 14.36
C TRP A 61 10.50 -14.31 15.83
N ARG A 62 11.47 -13.78 16.60
CA ARG A 62 11.38 -13.61 18.06
C ARG A 62 10.57 -12.40 18.53
N MET A 63 9.77 -11.78 17.64
CA MET A 63 8.94 -10.66 18.04
C MET A 63 7.81 -11.14 18.98
N PRO A 64 7.62 -10.51 20.14
CA PRO A 64 6.59 -10.92 21.07
C PRO A 64 5.20 -10.73 20.46
N ARG A 65 4.38 -11.78 20.45
CA ARG A 65 3.06 -11.79 19.80
C ARG A 65 2.14 -10.67 20.32
N ARG A 66 2.31 -10.25 21.57
CA ARG A 66 1.57 -9.13 22.18
C ARG A 66 1.81 -7.78 21.49
N LEU A 67 2.92 -7.60 20.79
CA LEU A 67 3.22 -6.43 19.98
C LEU A 67 2.93 -6.69 18.50
N LEU A 68 3.28 -7.86 18.00
CA LEU A 68 3.11 -8.22 16.61
C LEU A 68 1.65 -8.19 16.15
N LEU A 69 0.73 -8.80 16.95
CA LEU A 69 -0.69 -8.87 16.57
C LEU A 69 -1.37 -7.49 16.50
N PRO A 70 -1.29 -6.61 17.51
CA PRO A 70 -1.93 -5.30 17.41
C PRO A 70 -1.33 -4.43 16.31
N LEU A 71 0.00 -4.44 16.13
CA LEU A 71 0.65 -3.70 15.05
C LEU A 71 0.19 -4.21 13.66
N SER A 72 0.09 -5.52 13.50
CA SER A 72 -0.41 -6.11 12.25
C SER A 72 -1.87 -5.78 12.00
N TRP A 73 -2.71 -5.74 13.04
CA TRP A 73 -4.11 -5.33 12.91
C TRP A 73 -4.24 -3.86 12.55
N VAL A 74 -3.48 -2.96 13.18
CA VAL A 74 -3.47 -1.54 12.82
C VAL A 74 -3.06 -1.36 11.37
N ALA A 75 -1.95 -1.98 10.95
CA ALA A 75 -1.49 -1.91 9.56
C ALA A 75 -2.53 -2.49 8.58
N ALA A 76 -3.16 -3.61 8.93
CA ALA A 76 -4.18 -4.25 8.10
C ALA A 76 -5.42 -3.36 7.92
N VAL A 77 -5.94 -2.78 9.00
CA VAL A 77 -7.09 -1.87 8.96
C VAL A 77 -6.77 -0.62 8.15
N VAL A 78 -5.61 0.00 8.39
CA VAL A 78 -5.19 1.21 7.66
C VAL A 78 -5.06 0.93 6.16
N LEU A 79 -4.39 -0.16 5.77
CA LEU A 79 -4.22 -0.52 4.36
C LEU A 79 -5.55 -0.86 3.69
N THR A 80 -6.42 -1.61 4.38
CA THR A 80 -7.74 -1.99 3.84
C THR A 80 -8.64 -0.76 3.70
N ALA A 81 -8.69 0.11 4.70
CA ALA A 81 -9.50 1.33 4.65
C ALA A 81 -8.99 2.28 3.56
N TYR A 82 -7.68 2.51 3.52
CA TYR A 82 -7.05 3.37 2.52
C TYR A 82 -7.29 2.85 1.09
N GLY A 83 -6.93 1.60 0.82
CA GLY A 83 -7.14 0.99 -0.49
C GLY A 83 -8.63 0.87 -0.87
N GLY A 84 -9.49 0.57 0.10
CA GLY A 84 -10.94 0.49 -0.11
C GLY A 84 -11.57 1.83 -0.45
N LEU A 85 -11.18 2.91 0.23
CA LEU A 85 -11.64 4.26 -0.06
C LEU A 85 -11.18 4.75 -1.43
N LEU A 86 -9.92 4.50 -1.79
CA LEU A 86 -9.39 4.90 -3.09
C LEU A 86 -10.06 4.13 -4.23
N VAL A 87 -10.07 2.81 -4.17
CA VAL A 87 -10.70 1.96 -5.20
C VAL A 87 -12.20 2.23 -5.28
N GLY A 88 -12.89 2.33 -4.13
CA GLY A 88 -14.32 2.61 -4.08
C GLY A 88 -14.66 4.00 -4.65
N GLY A 89 -13.92 5.04 -4.26
CA GLY A 89 -14.12 6.39 -4.77
C GLY A 89 -13.89 6.48 -6.28
N GLN A 90 -12.81 5.87 -6.77
CA GLN A 90 -12.51 5.84 -8.20
C GLN A 90 -13.54 5.01 -8.98
N ALA A 91 -14.03 3.91 -8.43
CA ALA A 91 -15.08 3.11 -9.04
C ALA A 91 -16.39 3.90 -9.19
N LEU A 92 -16.75 4.73 -8.20
CA LEU A 92 -17.93 5.61 -8.28
C LEU A 92 -17.76 6.67 -9.39
N VAL A 93 -16.58 7.27 -9.52
CA VAL A 93 -16.29 8.21 -10.63
C VAL A 93 -16.37 7.48 -11.98
N LYS A 94 -15.78 6.30 -12.11
CA LYS A 94 -15.82 5.52 -13.34
C LYS A 94 -17.23 5.08 -13.72
N ALA A 95 -18.09 4.82 -12.73
CA ALA A 95 -19.50 4.48 -12.92
C ALA A 95 -20.39 5.71 -13.21
N GLY A 96 -19.84 6.94 -13.18
CA GLY A 96 -20.60 8.16 -13.38
C GLY A 96 -21.48 8.57 -12.20
N ALA A 97 -21.32 7.93 -11.03
CA ALA A 97 -22.05 8.28 -9.81
C ALA A 97 -21.48 9.54 -9.13
N VAL A 98 -20.25 9.88 -9.43
CA VAL A 98 -19.56 11.10 -8.99
C VAL A 98 -18.95 11.75 -10.21
N GLU A 99 -19.14 13.08 -10.32
CA GLU A 99 -18.57 13.85 -11.44
C GLU A 99 -17.04 13.88 -11.36
N ALA A 100 -16.42 13.60 -12.50
CA ALA A 100 -14.97 13.73 -12.65
C ALA A 100 -14.58 15.21 -12.77
N SER A 101 -13.38 15.57 -12.28
CA SER A 101 -12.82 16.89 -12.55
C SER A 101 -12.56 17.06 -14.05
N SER A 102 -12.80 18.27 -14.60
CA SER A 102 -12.54 18.59 -15.99
C SER A 102 -11.08 18.37 -16.40
N ASP A 103 -10.14 18.46 -15.45
CA ASP A 103 -8.71 18.38 -15.68
C ASP A 103 -8.14 17.01 -15.30
N MET A 104 -9.00 15.97 -15.21
CA MET A 104 -8.58 14.63 -14.79
C MET A 104 -7.69 13.97 -15.82
N ASP A 105 -6.51 13.52 -15.36
CA ASP A 105 -5.64 12.64 -16.14
C ASP A 105 -6.20 11.21 -16.12
N TRP A 106 -7.00 10.87 -17.12
CA TRP A 106 -7.66 9.56 -17.22
C TRP A 106 -6.67 8.40 -17.31
N THR A 107 -5.49 8.64 -17.89
CA THR A 107 -4.45 7.60 -17.99
C THR A 107 -3.93 7.25 -16.59
N ALA A 108 -3.54 8.25 -15.82
CA ALA A 108 -3.10 8.03 -14.44
C ALA A 108 -4.24 7.48 -13.56
N PHE A 109 -5.47 7.97 -13.74
CA PHE A 109 -6.65 7.49 -13.04
C PHE A 109 -6.87 5.99 -13.25
N ASP A 110 -6.82 5.50 -14.49
CA ASP A 110 -6.99 4.08 -14.79
C ASP A 110 -5.84 3.24 -14.20
N TRP A 111 -4.60 3.73 -14.21
CA TRP A 111 -3.49 3.05 -13.54
C TRP A 111 -3.68 2.98 -12.02
N HIS A 112 -4.21 4.03 -11.39
CA HIS A 112 -4.56 4.01 -9.97
C HIS A 112 -5.67 3.01 -9.69
N LEU A 113 -6.78 3.07 -10.42
CA LEU A 113 -7.95 2.21 -10.20
C LEU A 113 -7.62 0.72 -10.39
N PHE A 114 -6.82 0.36 -11.42
CA PHE A 114 -6.62 -1.05 -11.77
C PHE A 114 -5.29 -1.64 -11.28
N LEU A 115 -4.30 -0.82 -10.95
CA LEU A 115 -2.99 -1.31 -10.54
C LEU A 115 -2.57 -0.80 -9.16
N TRP A 116 -2.45 0.53 -8.97
CA TRP A 116 -1.77 1.05 -7.79
C TRP A 116 -2.58 0.88 -6.50
N ASP A 117 -3.85 1.21 -6.52
CA ASP A 117 -4.67 1.27 -5.30
C ASP A 117 -5.25 -0.09 -4.89
N PRO A 118 -5.61 -1.02 -5.82
CA PRO A 118 -6.03 -2.38 -5.45
C PRO A 118 -4.98 -3.16 -4.66
N TRP A 119 -3.68 -2.87 -4.86
CA TRP A 119 -2.61 -3.52 -4.09
C TRP A 119 -2.68 -3.20 -2.60
N PHE A 120 -3.03 -1.98 -2.21
CA PHE A 120 -3.20 -1.63 -0.81
C PHE A 120 -4.37 -2.40 -0.19
N LEU A 121 -5.49 -2.50 -0.91
CA LEU A 121 -6.66 -3.24 -0.46
C LEU A 121 -6.35 -4.74 -0.32
N ILE A 122 -5.78 -5.37 -1.35
CA ILE A 122 -5.40 -6.78 -1.33
C ILE A 122 -4.42 -7.06 -0.19
N TRP A 123 -3.41 -6.22 -0.04
CA TRP A 123 -2.40 -6.38 1.00
C TRP A 123 -2.97 -6.22 2.40
N GLY A 124 -3.85 -5.24 2.60
CA GLY A 124 -4.58 -5.06 3.85
C GLY A 124 -5.41 -6.30 4.20
N LEU A 125 -6.20 -6.82 3.26
CA LEU A 125 -7.02 -8.02 3.45
C LEU A 125 -6.17 -9.27 3.76
N LEU A 126 -5.07 -9.46 3.05
CA LEU A 126 -4.14 -10.57 3.33
C LEU A 126 -3.52 -10.46 4.72
N LEU A 127 -3.17 -9.24 5.15
CA LEU A 127 -2.62 -9.00 6.47
C LEU A 127 -3.68 -9.22 7.57
N CYS A 128 -4.95 -8.81 7.33
CA CYS A 128 -6.09 -9.15 8.20
C CYS A 128 -6.22 -10.67 8.39
N LEU A 129 -6.20 -11.40 7.28
CA LEU A 129 -6.33 -12.86 7.30
C LEU A 129 -5.16 -13.52 8.07
N ALA A 130 -3.92 -13.05 7.83
CA ALA A 130 -2.74 -13.55 8.53
C ALA A 130 -2.79 -13.24 10.04
N ALA A 131 -3.19 -12.03 10.43
CA ALA A 131 -3.35 -11.63 11.81
C ALA A 131 -4.47 -12.42 12.51
N HIS A 132 -5.58 -12.66 11.82
CA HIS A 132 -6.68 -13.49 12.34
C HIS A 132 -6.22 -14.92 12.62
N ARG A 133 -5.56 -15.57 11.66
CA ARG A 133 -4.99 -16.92 11.83
C ARG A 133 -3.94 -16.95 12.94
N GLY A 134 -3.19 -15.88 13.12
CA GLY A 134 -2.24 -15.71 14.21
C GLY A 134 -2.88 -15.69 15.60
N LYS A 135 -4.18 -15.40 15.75
CA LYS A 135 -4.91 -15.46 17.03
C LYS A 135 -5.28 -16.87 17.45
N LEU A 136 -5.42 -17.79 16.50
CA LEU A 136 -5.84 -19.17 16.80
C LEU A 136 -4.75 -19.88 17.61
N PRO A 137 -5.13 -20.61 18.69
CA PRO A 137 -4.18 -21.44 19.41
C PRO A 137 -3.60 -22.48 18.43
N ARG A 138 -2.29 -22.63 18.41
CA ARG A 138 -1.69 -23.76 17.70
C ARG A 138 -2.18 -25.00 18.39
N SER A 139 -3.04 -25.80 17.70
CA SER A 139 -3.37 -27.14 18.21
C SER A 139 -2.04 -27.87 18.37
N THR A 140 -1.71 -28.22 19.62
CA THR A 140 -0.66 -29.19 19.91
C THR A 140 -1.11 -30.49 19.28
N ARG A 141 -0.64 -30.79 18.06
CA ARG A 141 -0.74 -32.16 17.54
C ARG A 141 0.14 -33.03 18.43
N PRO A 142 -0.40 -34.13 18.95
CA PRO A 142 0.34 -35.13 19.70
C PRO A 142 1.47 -35.72 18.86
#